data_d003e4fa59cce573f7e5d853a335a438
#
_entry.id   d003e4fa59cce573f7e5d853a335a438
#
_cell.length_a   1.000
_cell.length_b   1.000
_cell.length_c   1.000
_cell.angle_alpha   90.00
_cell.angle_beta   90.00
_cell.angle_gamma   90.00
#
_symmetry.space_group_name_H-M   'P 1'
#
loop_
_entity.id
_entity.type
_entity.pdbx_description
1 polymer ?
#
loop_
_entity_poly.entity_id
_entity_poly.type
_entity_poly.pdbx_seq_one_letter_code
_entity_poly.pdbx_strand_id
1 'polypeptide(L)'
;MSAMIHPAPTLVNVGRTECGEAYPYYAEGITPSVARLLEVMDAERIAVGAADGVDVTSLAQWQKNAYGVTGEGLYQVFQNNPFYRSVKADLTINNRYITEDVPCGLVPLCEYGRAAGVPTPVMDAIISLAGAMMGTDYRVSGRTLEKLGLAGLTPEEIRVKLS
;
A
#
# COMPACT_ATOMS: atom_id res chain seq x y z
N MET A 1 7.43 -0.54 -0.68
CA MET A 1 6.51 -0.93 -1.79
C MET A 1 5.43 -1.93 -1.35
N SER A 2 5.72 -2.86 -0.44
CA SER A 2 4.75 -3.86 0.04
C SER A 2 3.39 -3.26 0.41
N ALA A 3 3.37 -2.24 1.25
CA ALA A 3 2.13 -1.57 1.66
C ALA A 3 1.29 -0.98 0.49
N MET A 4 1.90 -0.75 -0.68
CA MET A 4 1.18 -0.28 -1.85
C MET A 4 0.55 -1.40 -2.68
N ILE A 5 1.14 -2.61 -2.65
CA ILE A 5 0.73 -3.69 -3.55
C ILE A 5 0.02 -4.85 -2.85
N HIS A 6 -0.01 -4.89 -1.52
CA HIS A 6 -0.60 -6.01 -0.78
C HIS A 6 -1.97 -5.72 -0.16
N PRO A 7 -2.19 -4.65 0.64
CA PRO A 7 -3.45 -4.51 1.39
C PRO A 7 -4.67 -4.44 0.47
N ALA A 8 -4.66 -3.58 -0.54
CA ALA A 8 -5.81 -3.38 -1.40
C ALA A 8 -6.23 -4.65 -2.16
N PRO A 9 -5.32 -5.37 -2.89
CA PRO A 9 -5.68 -6.63 -3.53
C PRO A 9 -6.18 -7.69 -2.55
N THR A 10 -5.60 -7.78 -1.35
CA THR A 10 -6.04 -8.73 -0.32
C THR A 10 -7.49 -8.45 0.11
N LEU A 11 -7.83 -7.18 0.37
CA LEU A 11 -9.17 -6.80 0.81
C LEU A 11 -10.23 -7.01 -0.28
N VAL A 12 -9.94 -6.63 -1.53
CA VAL A 12 -10.93 -6.75 -2.61
C VAL A 12 -11.11 -8.19 -3.10
N ASN A 13 -10.21 -9.11 -2.75
CA ASN A 13 -10.30 -10.54 -3.04
C ASN A 13 -10.67 -11.38 -1.78
N VAL A 14 -11.06 -10.76 -0.67
CA VAL A 14 -11.32 -11.46 0.59
C VAL A 14 -12.32 -12.61 0.44
N GLY A 15 -13.35 -12.44 -0.38
CA GLY A 15 -14.33 -13.49 -0.66
C GLY A 15 -13.71 -14.75 -1.25
N ARG A 16 -12.77 -14.62 -2.19
CA ARG A 16 -12.01 -15.75 -2.75
C ARG A 16 -11.17 -16.44 -1.67
N THR A 17 -10.44 -15.61 -0.91
CA THR A 17 -9.56 -16.06 0.18
C THR A 17 -10.32 -16.88 1.22
N GLU A 18 -11.42 -16.35 1.76
CA GLU A 18 -12.18 -16.99 2.85
C GLU A 18 -13.03 -18.17 2.39
N CYS A 19 -13.38 -18.23 1.09
CA CYS A 19 -13.97 -19.42 0.49
C CYS A 19 -12.95 -20.54 0.20
N GLY A 20 -11.66 -20.33 0.50
CA GLY A 20 -10.61 -21.32 0.32
C GLY A 20 -10.16 -21.48 -1.14
N GLU A 21 -10.41 -20.48 -1.99
CA GLU A 21 -9.99 -20.50 -3.38
C GLU A 21 -8.49 -20.22 -3.50
N ALA A 22 -7.73 -21.20 -3.96
CA ALA A 22 -6.31 -21.01 -4.25
C ALA A 22 -6.13 -20.35 -5.63
N TYR A 23 -5.57 -19.15 -5.66
CA TYR A 23 -5.32 -18.41 -6.90
C TYR A 23 -3.96 -17.71 -6.90
N PRO A 24 -3.37 -17.45 -8.07
CA PRO A 24 -2.18 -16.63 -8.22
C PRO A 24 -2.45 -15.19 -7.78
N TYR A 25 -1.84 -14.77 -6.66
CA TYR A 25 -2.14 -13.51 -5.98
C TYR A 25 -2.04 -12.29 -6.89
N TYR A 26 -0.92 -12.14 -7.59
CA TYR A 26 -0.71 -10.98 -8.45
C TYR A 26 -1.36 -11.16 -9.82
N ALA A 27 -1.25 -12.35 -10.43
CA ALA A 27 -1.72 -12.57 -11.79
C ALA A 27 -3.25 -12.55 -11.92
N GLU A 28 -3.97 -13.06 -10.92
CA GLU A 28 -5.42 -13.08 -10.90
C GLU A 28 -6.04 -12.09 -9.92
N GLY A 29 -5.38 -11.84 -8.78
CA GLY A 29 -5.87 -10.92 -7.77
C GLY A 29 -5.73 -9.45 -8.17
N ILE A 30 -4.79 -9.11 -9.07
CA ILE A 30 -4.66 -7.76 -9.62
C ILE A 30 -5.31 -7.70 -11.00
N THR A 31 -6.62 -7.49 -11.02
CA THR A 31 -7.42 -7.23 -12.23
C THR A 31 -7.17 -5.81 -12.75
N PRO A 32 -7.64 -5.43 -13.97
CA PRO A 32 -7.53 -4.06 -14.45
C PRO A 32 -8.11 -3.00 -13.49
N SER A 33 -9.20 -3.32 -12.79
CA SER A 33 -9.80 -2.39 -11.80
C SER A 33 -8.97 -2.30 -10.53
N VAL A 34 -8.39 -3.40 -10.07
CA VAL A 34 -7.47 -3.41 -8.92
C VAL A 34 -6.18 -2.67 -9.25
N ALA A 35 -5.64 -2.84 -10.46
CA ALA A 35 -4.48 -2.09 -10.91
C ALA A 35 -4.73 -0.56 -10.90
N ARG A 36 -5.91 -0.10 -11.39
CA ARG A 36 -6.28 1.32 -11.28
C ARG A 36 -6.37 1.80 -9.84
N LEU A 37 -6.89 0.97 -8.93
CA LEU A 37 -6.90 1.28 -7.49
C LEU A 37 -5.48 1.48 -6.96
N LEU A 38 -4.54 0.60 -7.32
CA LEU A 38 -3.13 0.72 -6.93
C LEU A 38 -2.46 1.96 -7.55
N GLU A 39 -2.80 2.32 -8.79
CA GLU A 39 -2.31 3.55 -9.44
C GLU A 39 -2.76 4.81 -8.70
N VAL A 40 -4.00 4.85 -8.20
CA VAL A 40 -4.49 5.97 -7.38
C VAL A 40 -3.78 6.02 -6.03
N MET A 41 -3.62 4.90 -5.35
CA MET A 41 -2.86 4.83 -4.10
C MET A 41 -1.40 5.27 -4.29
N ASP A 42 -0.78 4.84 -5.39
CA ASP A 42 0.59 5.22 -5.72
C ASP A 42 0.73 6.72 -6.02
N ALA A 43 -0.26 7.32 -6.67
CA ALA A 43 -0.31 8.78 -6.89
C ALA A 43 -0.42 9.54 -5.57
N GLU A 44 -1.23 9.08 -4.61
CA GLU A 44 -1.31 9.65 -3.26
C GLU A 44 0.07 9.58 -2.56
N ARG A 45 0.73 8.42 -2.60
CA ARG A 45 2.07 8.23 -2.01
C ARG A 45 3.12 9.14 -2.64
N ILE A 46 3.11 9.28 -3.97
CA ILE A 46 4.02 10.17 -4.70
C ILE A 46 3.76 11.62 -4.31
N ALA A 47 2.50 12.03 -4.19
CA ALA A 47 2.14 13.39 -3.76
C ALA A 47 2.63 13.69 -2.34
N VAL A 48 2.55 12.72 -1.44
CA VAL A 48 3.10 12.86 -0.08
C VAL A 48 4.62 13.07 -0.12
N GLY A 49 5.34 12.28 -0.90
CA GLY A 49 6.79 12.46 -1.05
C GLY A 49 7.18 13.78 -1.71
N ALA A 50 6.43 14.20 -2.74
CA ALA A 50 6.66 15.47 -3.42
C ALA A 50 6.48 16.69 -2.50
N ALA A 51 5.53 16.65 -1.57
CA ALA A 51 5.33 17.70 -0.58
C ALA A 51 6.53 17.85 0.37
N ASP A 52 7.33 16.80 0.52
CA ASP A 52 8.60 16.82 1.28
C ASP A 52 9.83 17.06 0.39
N GLY A 53 9.63 17.36 -0.88
CA GLY A 53 10.73 17.56 -1.85
C GLY A 53 11.48 16.28 -2.23
N VAL A 54 10.87 15.11 -1.97
CA VAL A 54 11.45 13.79 -2.30
C VAL A 54 10.93 13.32 -3.65
N ASP A 55 11.83 12.98 -4.57
CA ASP A 55 11.47 12.32 -5.83
C ASP A 55 11.18 10.84 -5.58
N VAL A 56 9.91 10.50 -5.57
CA VAL A 56 9.42 9.17 -5.22
C VAL A 56 9.16 8.33 -6.47
N THR A 57 9.92 7.27 -6.63
CA THR A 57 9.76 6.31 -7.73
C THR A 57 8.37 5.68 -7.73
N SER A 58 7.65 5.73 -8.86
CA SER A 58 6.34 5.10 -9.01
C SER A 58 6.41 3.57 -8.94
N LEU A 59 5.27 2.91 -8.67
CA LEU A 59 5.17 1.43 -8.67
C LEU A 59 5.64 0.84 -10.00
N ALA A 60 5.21 1.42 -11.13
CA ALA A 60 5.61 0.94 -12.45
C ALA A 60 7.12 1.08 -12.67
N GLN A 61 7.70 2.22 -12.31
CA GLN A 61 9.14 2.44 -12.43
C GLN A 61 9.93 1.55 -11.46
N TRP A 62 9.41 1.32 -10.25
CA TRP A 62 10.02 0.39 -9.31
C TRP A 62 10.04 -1.04 -9.85
N GLN A 63 8.95 -1.52 -10.46
CA GLN A 63 8.89 -2.84 -11.10
C GLN A 63 9.92 -2.95 -12.23
N LYS A 64 10.06 -1.89 -13.05
CA LYS A 64 11.10 -1.83 -14.08
C LYS A 64 12.51 -1.92 -13.50
N ASN A 65 12.77 -1.16 -12.44
CA ASN A 65 14.11 -1.12 -11.82
C ASN A 65 14.47 -2.44 -11.12
N ALA A 66 13.48 -3.05 -10.43
CA ALA A 66 13.71 -4.26 -9.63
C ALA A 66 13.69 -5.56 -10.45
N TYR A 67 12.86 -5.63 -11.50
CA TYR A 67 12.58 -6.86 -12.25
C TYR A 67 12.79 -6.73 -13.77
N GLY A 68 13.08 -5.55 -14.27
CA GLY A 68 13.20 -5.31 -15.71
C GLY A 68 11.86 -5.36 -16.47
N VAL A 69 10.73 -5.30 -15.78
CA VAL A 69 9.39 -5.49 -16.34
C VAL A 69 8.75 -4.16 -16.70
N THR A 70 8.13 -4.10 -17.88
CA THR A 70 7.39 -2.93 -18.39
C THR A 70 6.02 -3.33 -18.95
N GLY A 71 5.13 -2.35 -19.15
CA GLY A 71 3.81 -2.53 -19.74
C GLY A 71 3.09 -1.21 -19.91
N GLU A 72 1.99 -1.21 -20.66
CA GLU A 72 1.06 -0.09 -20.73
C GLU A 72 0.16 -0.08 -19.49
N GLY A 73 0.51 0.76 -18.50
CA GLY A 73 -0.14 0.82 -17.19
C GLY A 73 0.27 -0.31 -16.24
N LEU A 74 -0.11 -0.15 -15.00
CA LEU A 74 0.32 -1.02 -13.91
C LEU A 74 -0.21 -2.46 -14.06
N TYR A 75 -1.40 -2.65 -14.64
CA TYR A 75 -1.96 -3.99 -14.89
C TYR A 75 -1.02 -4.85 -15.72
N GLN A 76 -0.58 -4.35 -16.89
CA GLN A 76 0.32 -5.11 -17.76
C GLN A 76 1.69 -5.33 -17.11
N VAL A 77 2.18 -4.37 -16.34
CA VAL A 77 3.43 -4.53 -15.58
C VAL A 77 3.35 -5.73 -14.63
N PHE A 78 2.24 -5.90 -13.90
CA PHE A 78 2.05 -7.07 -13.04
C PHE A 78 1.91 -8.37 -13.83
N GLN A 79 1.13 -8.36 -14.94
CA GLN A 79 0.94 -9.54 -15.79
C GLN A 79 2.24 -10.00 -16.47
N ASN A 80 3.11 -9.07 -16.83
CA ASN A 80 4.39 -9.34 -17.47
C ASN A 80 5.47 -9.81 -16.49
N ASN A 81 5.25 -9.69 -15.16
CA ASN A 81 6.27 -10.09 -14.19
C ASN A 81 6.30 -11.60 -13.97
N PRO A 82 7.32 -12.32 -14.45
CA PRO A 82 7.39 -13.78 -14.33
C PRO A 82 7.54 -14.26 -12.89
N PHE A 83 8.10 -13.45 -12.00
CA PHE A 83 8.29 -13.79 -10.59
C PHE A 83 6.97 -13.78 -9.80
N TYR A 84 5.95 -13.09 -10.30
CA TYR A 84 4.66 -12.98 -9.63
C TYR A 84 3.66 -14.08 -10.03
N ARG A 85 3.93 -14.84 -11.09
CA ARG A 85 3.00 -15.85 -11.62
C ARG A 85 2.73 -17.01 -10.67
N SER A 86 3.74 -17.39 -9.87
CA SER A 86 3.66 -18.54 -8.96
C SER A 86 3.29 -18.16 -7.53
N VAL A 87 3.23 -16.87 -7.19
CA VAL A 87 2.88 -16.42 -5.84
C VAL A 87 1.40 -16.65 -5.62
N LYS A 88 1.07 -17.55 -4.70
CA LYS A 88 -0.32 -17.88 -4.34
C LYS A 88 -0.84 -16.92 -3.27
N ALA A 89 -2.14 -16.65 -3.32
CA ALA A 89 -2.84 -15.98 -2.24
C ALA A 89 -2.86 -16.84 -0.98
N ASP A 90 -2.76 -16.19 0.18
CA ASP A 90 -3.06 -16.84 1.45
C ASP A 90 -4.54 -17.21 1.53
N LEU A 91 -4.87 -18.22 2.31
CA LEU A 91 -6.25 -18.67 2.55
C LEU A 91 -6.88 -18.00 3.80
N THR A 92 -6.30 -16.91 4.26
CA THR A 92 -6.81 -16.10 5.37
C THR A 92 -6.44 -14.64 5.16
N ILE A 93 -7.35 -13.77 5.56
CA ILE A 93 -7.09 -12.32 5.60
C ILE A 93 -6.11 -11.96 6.72
N ASN A 94 -6.03 -12.79 7.77
CA ASN A 94 -5.11 -12.60 8.89
C ASN A 94 -3.68 -13.03 8.49
N ASN A 95 -3.08 -12.29 7.59
CA ASN A 95 -1.72 -12.48 7.12
C ASN A 95 -0.95 -11.14 7.10
N ARG A 96 0.37 -11.20 6.87
CA ARG A 96 1.24 -10.02 6.92
C ARG A 96 0.86 -8.89 5.96
N TYR A 97 0.17 -9.19 4.86
CA TYR A 97 -0.29 -8.18 3.91
C TYR A 97 -1.29 -7.19 4.52
N ILE A 98 -1.99 -7.64 5.58
CA ILE A 98 -2.88 -6.77 6.36
C ILE A 98 -2.24 -6.42 7.71
N THR A 99 -1.74 -7.43 8.47
CA THR A 99 -1.33 -7.22 9.86
C THR A 99 0.01 -6.49 10.00
N GLU A 100 0.79 -6.37 8.93
CA GLU A 100 2.05 -5.63 8.89
C GLU A 100 1.95 -4.41 7.97
N ASP A 101 1.55 -4.62 6.70
CA ASP A 101 1.61 -3.55 5.68
C ASP A 101 0.63 -2.40 5.97
N VAL A 102 -0.53 -2.68 6.58
CA VAL A 102 -1.48 -1.63 6.97
C VAL A 102 -0.94 -0.81 8.15
N PRO A 103 -0.68 -1.40 9.35
CA PRO A 103 -0.27 -0.61 10.51
C PRO A 103 1.15 -0.03 10.41
N CYS A 104 2.06 -0.68 9.69
CA CYS A 104 3.46 -0.25 9.62
C CYS A 104 3.81 0.50 8.32
N GLY A 105 2.93 0.50 7.33
CA GLY A 105 3.15 1.12 6.03
C GLY A 105 2.11 2.19 5.71
N LEU A 106 0.83 1.81 5.55
CA LEU A 106 -0.21 2.77 5.17
C LEU A 106 -0.49 3.80 6.27
N VAL A 107 -0.60 3.38 7.53
CA VAL A 107 -0.89 4.28 8.65
C VAL A 107 0.14 5.40 8.75
N PRO A 108 1.46 5.15 8.90
CA PRO A 108 2.43 6.23 9.00
C PRO A 108 2.47 7.11 7.75
N LEU A 109 2.26 6.55 6.56
CA LEU A 109 2.23 7.31 5.32
C LEU A 109 1.05 8.28 5.24
N CYS A 110 -0.17 7.83 5.63
CA CYS A 110 -1.35 8.69 5.69
C CYS A 110 -1.23 9.76 6.79
N GLU A 111 -0.64 9.43 7.93
CA GLU A 111 -0.39 10.40 9.00
C GLU A 111 0.61 11.47 8.58
N TYR A 112 1.68 11.06 7.90
CA TYR A 112 2.66 11.99 7.33
C TYR A 112 2.01 12.88 6.25
N GLY A 113 1.22 12.29 5.36
CA GLY A 113 0.44 13.04 4.36
C GLY A 113 -0.44 14.11 5.00
N ARG A 114 -1.12 13.76 6.10
CA ARG A 114 -1.96 14.71 6.86
C ARG A 114 -1.13 15.84 7.47
N ALA A 115 0.03 15.56 8.05
CA ALA A 115 0.95 16.57 8.58
C ALA A 115 1.52 17.47 7.46
N ALA A 116 1.71 16.93 6.27
CA ALA A 116 2.16 17.67 5.08
C ALA A 116 1.02 18.39 4.32
N GLY A 117 -0.23 18.28 4.78
CA GLY A 117 -1.40 18.85 4.10
C GLY A 117 -1.78 18.14 2.79
N VAL A 118 -1.34 16.91 2.58
CA VAL A 118 -1.63 16.08 1.39
C VAL A 118 -2.70 15.04 1.73
N PRO A 119 -3.88 15.10 1.09
CA PRO A 119 -4.92 14.12 1.34
C PRO A 119 -4.57 12.76 0.73
N THR A 120 -4.94 11.68 1.45
CA THR A 120 -4.71 10.29 1.06
C THR A 120 -6.01 9.48 1.15
N PRO A 121 -7.11 9.91 0.48
CA PRO A 121 -8.44 9.37 0.71
C PRO A 121 -8.56 7.88 0.37
N VAL A 122 -7.85 7.40 -0.65
CA VAL A 122 -7.94 5.98 -1.04
C VAL A 122 -7.14 5.11 -0.08
N MET A 123 -5.92 5.50 0.29
CA MET A 123 -5.16 4.79 1.33
C MET A 123 -5.90 4.80 2.67
N ASP A 124 -6.54 5.92 3.05
CA ASP A 124 -7.37 6.02 4.25
C ASP A 124 -8.57 5.06 4.22
N ALA A 125 -9.22 4.89 3.04
CA ALA A 125 -10.29 3.92 2.86
C ALA A 125 -9.80 2.47 3.04
N ILE A 126 -8.63 2.12 2.50
CA ILE A 126 -8.02 0.80 2.69
C ILE A 126 -7.74 0.52 4.18
N ILE A 127 -7.18 1.48 4.92
CA ILE A 127 -6.96 1.33 6.36
C ILE A 127 -8.28 1.09 7.10
N SER A 128 -9.33 1.83 6.76
CA SER A 128 -10.65 1.72 7.38
C SER A 128 -11.31 0.37 7.09
N LEU A 129 -11.25 -0.11 5.83
CA LEU A 129 -11.77 -1.42 5.44
C LEU A 129 -11.01 -2.55 6.14
N ALA A 130 -9.67 -2.49 6.15
CA ALA A 130 -8.85 -3.46 6.85
C ALA A 130 -9.21 -3.53 8.34
N GLY A 131 -9.36 -2.36 8.97
CA GLY A 131 -9.75 -2.27 10.39
C GLY A 131 -11.12 -2.89 10.67
N ALA A 132 -12.11 -2.58 9.83
CA ALA A 132 -13.46 -3.15 9.95
C ALA A 132 -13.47 -4.67 9.78
N MET A 133 -12.76 -5.21 8.78
CA MET A 133 -12.69 -6.65 8.53
C MET A 133 -11.90 -7.41 9.59
N MET A 134 -10.88 -6.79 10.18
CA MET A 134 -10.02 -7.42 11.20
C MET A 134 -10.48 -7.15 12.64
N GLY A 135 -11.54 -6.36 12.85
CA GLY A 135 -11.97 -5.96 14.20
C GLY A 135 -10.92 -5.16 14.97
N THR A 136 -10.08 -4.38 14.26
CA THR A 136 -8.93 -3.67 14.84
C THR A 136 -8.90 -2.23 14.35
N ASP A 137 -8.70 -1.27 15.26
CA ASP A 137 -8.41 0.11 14.85
C ASP A 137 -6.92 0.27 14.55
N TYR A 138 -6.58 0.19 13.27
CA TYR A 138 -5.19 0.37 12.82
C TYR A 138 -4.68 1.81 12.96
N ARG A 139 -5.56 2.81 13.06
CA ARG A 139 -5.14 4.20 13.32
C ARG A 139 -4.67 4.38 14.77
N VAL A 140 -5.15 3.55 15.67
CA VAL A 140 -4.70 3.52 17.07
C VAL A 140 -3.54 2.55 17.27
N SER A 141 -3.65 1.33 16.71
CA SER A 141 -2.64 0.28 16.93
C SER A 141 -1.39 0.43 16.06
N GLY A 142 -1.48 1.06 14.89
CA GLY A 142 -0.40 1.22 13.92
C GLY A 142 0.73 2.16 14.38
N ARG A 143 1.71 2.34 13.50
CA ARG A 143 2.84 3.28 13.69
C ARG A 143 2.40 4.70 13.38
N THR A 144 1.68 5.31 14.31
CA THR A 144 1.29 6.72 14.21
C THR A 144 2.49 7.66 14.40
N LEU A 145 2.38 8.91 13.94
CA LEU A 145 3.41 9.93 14.21
C LEU A 145 3.63 10.14 15.71
N GLU A 146 2.58 9.98 16.54
CA GLU A 146 2.70 10.02 17.99
C GLU A 146 3.62 8.92 18.51
N LYS A 147 3.37 7.65 18.13
CA LYS A 147 4.21 6.50 18.54
C LYS A 147 5.64 6.59 18.02
N LEU A 148 5.85 7.27 16.90
CA LEU A 148 7.18 7.54 16.36
C LEU A 148 7.87 8.74 17.00
N GLY A 149 7.20 9.46 17.93
CA GLY A 149 7.71 10.67 18.55
C GLY A 149 7.84 11.85 17.60
N LEU A 150 6.98 11.89 16.57
CA LEU A 150 6.97 12.87 15.49
C LEU A 150 5.70 13.74 15.48
N ALA A 151 4.77 13.51 16.41
CA ALA A 151 3.52 14.26 16.48
C ALA A 151 3.77 15.75 16.71
N GLY A 152 3.01 16.59 16.01
CA GLY A 152 3.09 18.05 16.12
C GLY A 152 4.29 18.68 15.41
N LEU A 153 5.18 17.87 14.82
CA LEU A 153 6.28 18.38 14.00
C LEU A 153 5.81 18.65 12.57
N THR A 154 6.36 19.71 11.98
CA THR A 154 6.23 19.98 10.55
C THR A 154 7.01 18.95 9.73
N PRO A 155 6.72 18.76 8.42
CA PRO A 155 7.51 17.89 7.55
C PRO A 155 9.00 18.21 7.57
N GLU A 156 9.39 19.49 7.60
CA GLU A 156 10.78 19.91 7.68
C GLU A 156 11.45 19.50 9.00
N GLU A 157 10.77 19.66 10.13
CA GLU A 157 11.27 19.22 11.44
C GLU A 157 11.39 17.70 11.51
N ILE A 158 10.44 16.95 10.91
CA ILE A 158 10.52 15.49 10.81
C ILE A 158 11.75 15.08 10.01
N ARG A 159 11.97 15.69 8.86
CA ARG A 159 13.13 15.41 8.01
C ARG A 159 14.45 15.68 8.74
N VAL A 160 14.57 16.82 9.43
CA VAL A 160 15.76 17.14 10.24
C VAL A 160 15.98 16.12 11.35
N LYS A 161 14.90 15.66 11.98
CA LYS A 161 14.97 14.70 13.09
C LYS A 161 15.37 13.28 12.62
N LEU A 162 15.09 12.92 11.36
CA LEU A 162 15.35 11.61 10.80
C LEU A 162 16.67 11.55 9.98
N SER A 163 17.33 12.68 9.73
CA SER A 163 18.62 12.77 9.04
C SER A 163 19.79 12.59 10.00
#